data_77dba6e15eedb022055a1250c5e42e54
#
_entry.id   77dba6e15eedb022055a1250c5e42e54
#
_cell.length_a   1.000
_cell.length_b   1.000
_cell.length_c   1.000
_cell.angle_alpha   90.00
_cell.angle_beta   90.00
_cell.angle_gamma   90.00
#
_symmetry.space_group_name_H-M   'P 1'
#
loop_
_entity.id
_entity.type
_entity.pdbx_description
1 polymer ?
#
loop_
_entity_poly.entity_id
_entity_poly.type
_entity_poly.pdbx_seq_one_letter_code
_entity_poly.pdbx_strand_id
1 'polypeptide(L)'
;LASHENVLKATSSLAPEVVLAPVNKIPEIIKSSTVLLIGCGLSTSPEAVKIFKDTINLAENIPTVIDADGLNILSENEIKLPENVILTPHPKEASRLLHCSLDDVLRNMDDCAKEISQIYRCVTVLKSHKTIVTSQDSTIYRNNTGNSALAKAGSGDVLAGIISGLLAQHMNMFDAAALGVHLHGLAGDLAKNDLTAYGVLASDTIRYIPYAIKKYLMQDN
;
A
#
# COMPACT_ATOMS: atom_id res chain seq x y z
N LEU A 1 1.37 11.51 10.31
CA LEU A 1 0.46 11.83 9.22
C LEU A 1 0.57 13.30 8.86
N ALA A 2 0.86 13.62 7.60
CA ALA A 2 0.81 14.97 7.07
C ALA A 2 -0.46 15.14 6.21
N SER A 3 -1.28 16.18 6.51
CA SER A 3 -2.52 16.42 5.79
C SER A 3 -3.02 17.86 5.99
N HIS A 4 -4.16 18.19 5.38
CA HIS A 4 -4.85 19.45 5.58
C HIS A 4 -5.47 19.52 7.01
N GLU A 5 -5.61 20.73 7.53
CA GLU A 5 -6.01 21.00 8.92
C GLU A 5 -7.32 20.29 9.32
N ASN A 6 -8.32 20.30 8.44
CA ASN A 6 -9.61 19.65 8.71
C ASN A 6 -9.48 18.13 8.90
N VAL A 7 -8.61 17.49 8.11
CA VAL A 7 -8.32 16.05 8.23
C VAL A 7 -7.56 15.79 9.53
N LEU A 8 -6.58 16.63 9.87
CA LEU A 8 -5.81 16.49 11.11
C LEU A 8 -6.72 16.61 12.35
N LYS A 9 -7.65 17.57 12.37
CA LYS A 9 -8.64 17.71 13.45
C LYS A 9 -9.50 16.45 13.61
N ALA A 10 -10.00 15.89 12.52
CA ALA A 10 -10.80 14.66 12.56
C ALA A 10 -9.97 13.46 13.03
N THR A 11 -8.73 13.34 12.57
CA THR A 11 -7.84 12.21 12.89
C THR A 11 -7.38 12.25 14.34
N SER A 12 -7.16 13.42 14.94
CA SER A 12 -6.64 13.56 16.31
C SER A 12 -7.50 12.87 17.37
N SER A 13 -8.81 12.79 17.15
CA SER A 13 -9.73 12.10 18.06
C SER A 13 -9.88 10.60 17.77
N LEU A 14 -9.56 10.17 16.55
CA LEU A 14 -9.73 8.78 16.12
C LEU A 14 -8.46 7.94 16.30
N ALA A 15 -7.29 8.58 16.24
CA ALA A 15 -5.98 7.92 16.30
C ALA A 15 -5.00 8.78 17.13
N PRO A 16 -5.15 8.79 18.47
CA PRO A 16 -4.34 9.64 19.36
C PRO A 16 -2.85 9.28 19.38
N GLU A 17 -2.48 8.08 18.93
CA GLU A 17 -1.10 7.62 18.85
C GLU A 17 -0.37 8.17 17.60
N VAL A 18 -1.09 8.78 16.65
CA VAL A 18 -0.51 9.28 15.41
C VAL A 18 -0.02 10.72 15.57
N VAL A 19 1.26 10.94 15.29
CA VAL A 19 1.82 12.30 15.20
C VAL A 19 1.27 13.00 13.96
N LEU A 20 0.63 14.14 14.14
CA LEU A 20 -0.05 14.89 13.10
C LEU A 20 0.74 16.15 12.73
N ALA A 21 0.80 16.45 11.43
CA ALA A 21 1.48 17.65 10.93
C ALA A 21 0.75 18.23 9.71
N PRO A 22 0.77 19.56 9.52
CA PRO A 22 0.24 20.17 8.31
C PRO A 22 1.15 19.90 7.10
N VAL A 23 0.56 19.94 5.89
CA VAL A 23 1.24 19.62 4.62
C VAL A 23 2.54 20.43 4.42
N ASN A 24 2.57 21.69 4.83
CA ASN A 24 3.75 22.56 4.70
C ASN A 24 4.95 22.10 5.55
N LYS A 25 4.77 21.16 6.48
CA LYS A 25 5.83 20.55 7.27
C LYS A 25 6.45 19.29 6.65
N ILE A 26 5.94 18.82 5.52
CA ILE A 26 6.49 17.65 4.82
C ILE A 26 8.01 17.75 4.61
N PRO A 27 8.59 18.88 4.14
CA PRO A 27 10.04 18.96 3.92
C PRO A 27 10.90 18.80 5.19
N GLU A 28 10.32 19.10 6.36
CA GLU A 28 11.00 18.92 7.65
C GLU A 28 10.89 17.47 8.13
N ILE A 29 9.67 16.91 8.03
CA ILE A 29 9.33 15.58 8.55
C ILE A 29 10.05 14.50 7.75
N ILE A 30 10.09 14.62 6.43
CA ILE A 30 10.65 13.60 5.55
C ILE A 30 12.13 13.35 5.84
N LYS A 31 12.88 14.35 6.29
CA LYS A 31 14.30 14.23 6.64
C LYS A 31 14.57 13.24 7.79
N SER A 32 13.60 13.03 8.65
CA SER A 32 13.68 12.11 9.79
C SER A 32 12.83 10.87 9.62
N SER A 33 12.17 10.73 8.46
CA SER A 33 11.32 9.58 8.18
C SER A 33 12.14 8.40 7.64
N THR A 34 11.80 7.21 8.08
CA THR A 34 12.41 5.96 7.60
C THR A 34 11.66 5.35 6.43
N VAL A 35 10.39 5.67 6.26
CA VAL A 35 9.51 5.19 5.18
C VAL A 35 8.51 6.29 4.83
N LEU A 36 8.16 6.38 3.56
CA LEU A 36 7.06 7.19 3.05
C LEU A 36 5.92 6.29 2.60
N LEU A 37 4.69 6.56 3.05
CA LEU A 37 3.45 6.08 2.44
C LEU A 37 2.70 7.28 1.88
N ILE A 38 2.38 7.24 0.58
CA ILE A 38 1.71 8.37 -0.08
C ILE A 38 0.64 7.88 -1.05
N GLY A 39 -0.47 8.64 -1.12
CA GLY A 39 -1.54 8.43 -2.09
C GLY A 39 -2.90 8.15 -1.48
N CYS A 40 -2.98 7.49 -0.33
CA CYS A 40 -4.26 7.21 0.34
C CYS A 40 -4.98 8.52 0.69
N GLY A 41 -6.14 8.74 0.07
CA GLY A 41 -6.96 9.95 0.30
C GLY A 41 -6.32 11.27 -0.15
N LEU A 42 -5.34 11.23 -1.07
CA LEU A 42 -4.61 12.42 -1.52
C LEU A 42 -5.42 13.28 -2.50
N SER A 43 -6.36 12.67 -3.25
CA SER A 43 -6.99 13.30 -4.42
C SER A 43 -6.05 13.40 -5.63
N THR A 44 -6.60 13.77 -6.79
CA THR A 44 -5.85 14.01 -8.04
C THR A 44 -5.95 15.48 -8.47
N SER A 45 -6.27 16.39 -7.56
CA SER A 45 -6.30 17.84 -7.85
C SER A 45 -4.91 18.36 -8.24
N PRO A 46 -4.81 19.49 -8.95
CA PRO A 46 -3.52 20.09 -9.29
C PRO A 46 -2.62 20.33 -8.07
N GLU A 47 -3.20 20.68 -6.93
CA GLU A 47 -2.48 20.83 -5.65
C GLU A 47 -1.94 19.50 -5.16
N ALA A 48 -2.77 18.42 -5.19
CA ALA A 48 -2.36 17.08 -4.80
C ALA A 48 -1.24 16.53 -5.70
N VAL A 49 -1.32 16.75 -7.00
CA VAL A 49 -0.27 16.40 -7.96
C VAL A 49 1.04 17.11 -7.61
N LYS A 50 0.98 18.40 -7.27
CA LYS A 50 2.17 19.16 -6.85
C LYS A 50 2.75 18.59 -5.55
N ILE A 51 1.92 18.37 -4.53
CA ILE A 51 2.34 17.78 -3.24
C ILE A 51 3.00 16.42 -3.48
N PHE A 52 2.40 15.57 -4.32
CA PHE A 52 2.94 14.26 -4.66
C PHE A 52 4.34 14.38 -5.28
N LYS A 53 4.49 15.19 -6.34
CA LYS A 53 5.78 15.39 -7.04
C LYS A 53 6.86 15.94 -6.11
N ASP A 54 6.52 16.98 -5.34
CA ASP A 54 7.46 17.59 -4.41
C ASP A 54 7.91 16.60 -3.32
N THR A 55 6.97 15.80 -2.80
CA THR A 55 7.25 14.80 -1.75
C THR A 55 8.09 13.65 -2.29
N ILE A 56 7.79 13.11 -3.46
CA ILE A 56 8.59 12.04 -4.10
C ILE A 56 10.04 12.50 -4.35
N ASN A 57 10.23 13.73 -4.82
CA ASN A 57 11.57 14.29 -5.03
C ASN A 57 12.38 14.42 -3.71
N LEU A 58 11.70 14.71 -2.60
CA LEU A 58 12.35 14.77 -1.27
C LEU A 58 12.66 13.37 -0.70
N ALA A 59 11.97 12.33 -1.17
CA ALA A 59 12.08 10.97 -0.68
C ALA A 59 13.08 10.10 -1.46
N GLU A 60 14.02 10.67 -2.22
CA GLU A 60 14.92 9.95 -3.14
C GLU A 60 15.59 8.72 -2.51
N ASN A 61 15.94 8.78 -1.23
CA ASN A 61 16.63 7.70 -0.51
C ASN A 61 15.73 7.01 0.55
N ILE A 62 14.44 7.26 0.54
CA ILE A 62 13.51 6.73 1.55
C ILE A 62 12.64 5.65 0.90
N PRO A 63 12.58 4.42 1.45
CA PRO A 63 11.62 3.41 1.01
C PRO A 63 10.22 4.00 0.94
N THR A 64 9.58 3.88 -0.22
CA THR A 64 8.30 4.55 -0.49
C THR A 64 7.24 3.56 -0.93
N VAL A 65 6.07 3.61 -0.31
CA VAL A 65 4.86 2.89 -0.74
C VAL A 65 3.91 3.88 -1.39
N ILE A 66 3.46 3.59 -2.62
CA ILE A 66 2.52 4.41 -3.37
C ILE A 66 1.24 3.61 -3.59
N ASP A 67 0.10 4.13 -3.13
CA ASP A 67 -1.21 3.50 -3.28
C ASP A 67 -2.27 4.51 -3.76
N ALA A 68 -3.41 4.03 -4.15
CA ALA A 68 -4.64 4.78 -4.42
C ALA A 68 -4.41 6.00 -5.36
N ASP A 69 -4.72 7.22 -4.90
CA ASP A 69 -4.59 8.42 -5.74
C ASP A 69 -3.14 8.69 -6.18
N GLY A 70 -2.14 8.22 -5.43
CA GLY A 70 -0.74 8.28 -5.85
C GLY A 70 -0.50 7.49 -7.14
N LEU A 71 -1.13 6.33 -7.30
CA LEU A 71 -1.08 5.51 -8.52
C LEU A 71 -1.82 6.18 -9.68
N ASN A 72 -2.96 6.83 -9.39
CA ASN A 72 -3.70 7.59 -10.40
C ASN A 72 -2.87 8.78 -10.91
N ILE A 73 -2.21 9.53 -10.01
CA ILE A 73 -1.31 10.62 -10.38
C ILE A 73 -0.15 10.09 -11.24
N LEU A 74 0.43 8.97 -10.84
CA LEU A 74 1.56 8.35 -11.55
C LEU A 74 1.16 7.91 -12.96
N SER A 75 -0.05 7.38 -13.17
CA SER A 75 -0.53 6.94 -14.48
C SER A 75 -0.78 8.08 -15.48
N GLU A 76 -1.00 9.30 -14.99
CA GLU A 76 -1.32 10.49 -15.82
C GLU A 76 -0.15 11.45 -15.96
N ASN A 77 0.98 11.20 -15.27
CA ASN A 77 2.11 12.12 -15.24
C ASN A 77 3.42 11.37 -15.41
N GLU A 78 4.34 11.91 -16.20
CA GLU A 78 5.72 11.44 -16.22
C GLU A 78 6.43 11.87 -14.94
N ILE A 79 6.59 10.92 -14.02
CA ILE A 79 7.26 11.14 -12.73
C ILE A 79 8.35 10.09 -12.59
N LYS A 80 9.59 10.56 -12.40
CA LYS A 80 10.70 9.66 -12.08
C LYS A 80 10.55 9.22 -10.62
N LEU A 81 10.42 7.92 -10.40
CA LEU A 81 10.39 7.33 -9.06
C LEU A 81 11.81 7.10 -8.51
N PRO A 82 11.97 7.12 -7.17
CA PRO A 82 13.18 6.61 -6.52
C PRO A 82 13.35 5.10 -6.76
N GLU A 83 14.53 4.55 -6.43
CA GLU A 83 14.81 3.12 -6.65
C GLU A 83 14.04 2.20 -5.67
N ASN A 84 13.75 2.69 -4.47
CA ASN A 84 13.12 1.91 -3.39
C ASN A 84 11.61 2.19 -3.31
N VAL A 85 10.84 1.71 -4.29
CA VAL A 85 9.38 1.94 -4.36
C VAL A 85 8.62 0.63 -4.39
N ILE A 86 7.50 0.58 -3.66
CA ILE A 86 6.44 -0.42 -3.78
C ILE A 86 5.19 0.26 -4.33
N LEU A 87 4.66 -0.27 -5.43
CA LEU A 87 3.35 0.11 -5.95
C LEU A 87 2.31 -0.95 -5.57
N THR A 88 1.14 -0.52 -5.11
CA THR A 88 0.09 -1.45 -4.64
C THR A 88 -1.20 -1.35 -5.44
N PRO A 89 -1.18 -1.49 -6.79
CA PRO A 89 -2.37 -1.32 -7.61
C PRO A 89 -3.40 -2.43 -7.42
N HIS A 90 -4.68 -2.08 -7.45
CA HIS A 90 -5.75 -3.02 -7.80
C HIS A 90 -5.87 -3.11 -9.35
N PRO A 91 -6.62 -4.08 -9.94
CA PRO A 91 -6.63 -4.27 -11.40
C PRO A 91 -6.98 -3.02 -12.21
N LYS A 92 -7.89 -2.16 -11.72
CA LYS A 92 -8.25 -0.92 -12.42
C LYS A 92 -7.15 0.15 -12.36
N GLU A 93 -6.37 0.21 -11.28
CA GLU A 93 -5.18 1.07 -11.18
C GLU A 93 -4.07 0.54 -12.08
N ALA A 94 -3.87 -0.79 -12.10
CA ALA A 94 -2.91 -1.44 -12.98
C ALA A 94 -3.22 -1.19 -14.46
N SER A 95 -4.49 -1.24 -14.87
CA SER A 95 -4.89 -0.94 -16.25
C SER A 95 -4.56 0.50 -16.67
N ARG A 96 -4.65 1.46 -15.73
CA ARG A 96 -4.23 2.85 -16.00
C ARG A 96 -2.70 2.97 -16.11
N LEU A 97 -1.95 2.35 -15.18
CA LEU A 97 -0.49 2.35 -15.19
C LEU A 97 0.09 1.73 -16.47
N LEU A 98 -0.57 0.72 -17.02
CA LEU A 98 -0.16 0.01 -18.24
C LEU A 98 -0.83 0.56 -19.51
N HIS A 99 -1.74 1.54 -19.40
CA HIS A 99 -2.54 2.07 -20.50
C HIS A 99 -3.24 0.98 -21.33
N CYS A 100 -3.74 -0.09 -20.66
CA CYS A 100 -4.44 -1.21 -21.25
C CYS A 100 -5.88 -1.36 -20.70
N SER A 101 -6.66 -2.30 -21.23
CA SER A 101 -7.99 -2.55 -20.72
C SER A 101 -7.96 -3.29 -19.38
N LEU A 102 -9.02 -3.10 -18.57
CA LEU A 102 -9.19 -3.87 -17.33
C LEU A 102 -9.26 -5.38 -17.61
N ASP A 103 -9.89 -5.76 -18.71
CA ASP A 103 -10.03 -7.17 -19.11
C ASP A 103 -8.67 -7.81 -19.42
N ASP A 104 -7.75 -7.07 -20.03
CA ASP A 104 -6.39 -7.55 -20.31
C ASP A 104 -5.64 -7.82 -18.99
N VAL A 105 -5.75 -6.90 -18.02
CA VAL A 105 -5.16 -7.11 -16.69
C VAL A 105 -5.75 -8.34 -16.01
N LEU A 106 -7.07 -8.49 -16.01
CA LEU A 106 -7.74 -9.60 -15.33
C LEU A 106 -7.42 -10.97 -15.94
N ARG A 107 -7.13 -11.01 -17.25
CA ARG A 107 -6.71 -12.25 -17.96
C ARG A 107 -5.24 -12.59 -17.73
N ASN A 108 -4.38 -11.59 -17.51
CA ASN A 108 -2.93 -11.75 -17.52
C ASN A 108 -2.27 -11.11 -16.29
N MET A 109 -2.83 -11.35 -15.07
CA MET A 109 -2.42 -10.70 -13.83
C MET A 109 -0.91 -10.81 -13.55
N ASP A 110 -0.33 -12.00 -13.78
CA ASP A 110 1.10 -12.25 -13.52
C ASP A 110 2.00 -11.39 -14.42
N ASP A 111 1.68 -11.36 -15.72
CA ASP A 111 2.48 -10.62 -16.69
C ASP A 111 2.31 -9.11 -16.52
N CYS A 112 1.10 -8.65 -16.24
CA CYS A 112 0.85 -7.24 -15.91
C CYS A 112 1.60 -6.80 -14.63
N ALA A 113 1.64 -7.64 -13.59
CA ALA A 113 2.39 -7.32 -12.38
C ALA A 113 3.90 -7.19 -12.67
N LYS A 114 4.47 -8.10 -13.46
CA LYS A 114 5.88 -8.04 -13.91
C LYS A 114 6.15 -6.81 -14.75
N GLU A 115 5.27 -6.51 -15.70
CA GLU A 115 5.40 -5.36 -16.59
C GLU A 115 5.44 -4.05 -15.81
N ILE A 116 4.54 -3.88 -14.82
CA ILE A 116 4.57 -2.71 -13.91
C ILE A 116 5.91 -2.66 -13.17
N SER A 117 6.39 -3.78 -12.61
CA SER A 117 7.67 -3.82 -11.90
C SER A 117 8.85 -3.42 -12.78
N GLN A 118 8.84 -3.80 -14.07
CA GLN A 118 9.88 -3.47 -15.02
C GLN A 118 9.83 -2.00 -15.48
N ILE A 119 8.63 -1.50 -15.84
CA ILE A 119 8.42 -0.12 -16.29
C ILE A 119 8.80 0.87 -15.18
N TYR A 120 8.30 0.66 -13.97
CA TYR A 120 8.49 1.58 -12.85
C TYR A 120 9.71 1.25 -11.99
N ARG A 121 10.46 0.18 -12.29
CA ARG A 121 11.62 -0.30 -11.53
C ARG A 121 11.32 -0.44 -10.03
N CYS A 122 10.23 -1.12 -9.69
CA CYS A 122 9.69 -1.19 -8.35
C CYS A 122 9.32 -2.63 -7.95
N VAL A 123 8.96 -2.83 -6.71
CA VAL A 123 8.16 -3.98 -6.29
C VAL A 123 6.69 -3.66 -6.54
N THR A 124 5.97 -4.57 -7.17
CA THR A 124 4.54 -4.43 -7.46
C THR A 124 3.72 -5.39 -6.62
N VAL A 125 2.70 -4.88 -5.95
CA VAL A 125 1.67 -5.64 -5.24
C VAL A 125 0.36 -5.51 -6.01
N LEU A 126 0.11 -6.41 -6.96
CA LEU A 126 -1.15 -6.40 -7.72
C LEU A 126 -2.27 -7.05 -6.92
N LYS A 127 -3.10 -6.19 -6.33
CA LYS A 127 -4.18 -6.57 -5.40
C LYS A 127 -5.29 -7.34 -6.11
N SER A 128 -5.63 -8.53 -5.61
CA SER A 128 -6.76 -9.33 -6.08
C SER A 128 -7.14 -10.38 -5.03
N HIS A 129 -8.07 -11.28 -5.39
CA HIS A 129 -8.36 -12.48 -4.61
C HIS A 129 -7.09 -13.31 -4.30
N LYS A 130 -6.15 -13.39 -5.25
CA LYS A 130 -4.80 -13.96 -5.05
C LYS A 130 -3.77 -12.88 -5.37
N THR A 131 -3.53 -11.99 -4.43
CA THR A 131 -2.58 -10.89 -4.61
C THR A 131 -1.21 -11.40 -5.04
N ILE A 132 -0.65 -10.76 -6.05
CA ILE A 132 0.65 -11.10 -6.62
C ILE A 132 1.65 -10.03 -6.19
N VAL A 133 2.79 -10.45 -5.66
CA VAL A 133 3.94 -9.58 -5.41
C VAL A 133 5.05 -9.96 -6.37
N THR A 134 5.62 -8.99 -7.06
CA THR A 134 6.74 -9.21 -7.98
C THR A 134 7.76 -8.09 -7.89
N SER A 135 9.01 -8.40 -8.19
CA SER A 135 10.15 -7.47 -8.26
C SER A 135 10.69 -7.38 -9.69
N GLN A 136 11.63 -6.46 -9.94
CA GLN A 136 12.22 -6.23 -11.25
C GLN A 136 12.89 -7.46 -11.86
N ASP A 137 13.49 -8.32 -11.03
CA ASP A 137 14.13 -9.58 -11.45
C ASP A 137 13.11 -10.70 -11.72
N SER A 138 11.82 -10.36 -11.73
CA SER A 138 10.70 -11.28 -11.96
C SER A 138 10.52 -12.35 -10.86
N THR A 139 11.12 -12.17 -9.68
CA THR A 139 10.74 -12.94 -8.49
C THR A 139 9.27 -12.74 -8.19
N ILE A 140 8.54 -13.82 -7.95
CA ILE A 140 7.08 -13.79 -7.75
C ILE A 140 6.70 -14.48 -6.44
N TYR A 141 5.84 -13.83 -5.66
CA TYR A 141 5.08 -14.41 -4.57
C TYR A 141 3.58 -14.32 -4.87
N ARG A 142 2.85 -15.42 -4.66
CA ARG A 142 1.38 -15.47 -4.78
C ARG A 142 0.76 -15.73 -3.43
N ASN A 143 -0.03 -14.78 -2.97
CA ASN A 143 -0.68 -14.89 -1.67
C ASN A 143 -1.81 -15.92 -1.69
N ASN A 144 -1.89 -16.70 -0.62
CA ASN A 144 -2.90 -17.73 -0.40
C ASN A 144 -3.77 -17.48 0.84
N THR A 145 -3.60 -16.34 1.51
CA THR A 145 -4.42 -15.90 2.65
C THR A 145 -5.42 -14.85 2.24
N GLY A 146 -6.43 -14.63 3.07
CA GLY A 146 -7.48 -13.64 2.83
C GLY A 146 -8.74 -14.20 2.19
N ASN A 147 -9.78 -13.42 2.26
CA ASN A 147 -11.11 -13.81 1.82
C ASN A 147 -11.93 -12.58 1.38
N SER A 148 -13.16 -12.82 0.95
CA SER A 148 -14.07 -11.77 0.45
C SER A 148 -14.42 -10.67 1.46
N ALA A 149 -14.21 -10.88 2.76
CA ALA A 149 -14.41 -9.85 3.77
C ALA A 149 -13.47 -8.64 3.57
N LEU A 150 -12.32 -8.85 2.93
CA LEU A 150 -11.37 -7.80 2.60
C LEU A 150 -11.73 -6.96 1.36
N ALA A 151 -12.77 -7.33 0.62
CA ALA A 151 -13.25 -6.58 -0.55
C ALA A 151 -14.12 -5.38 -0.11
N LYS A 152 -13.57 -4.49 0.71
CA LYS A 152 -14.22 -3.31 1.29
C LYS A 152 -13.33 -2.08 1.22
N ALA A 153 -13.96 -0.90 1.25
CA ALA A 153 -13.25 0.37 1.31
C ALA A 153 -12.32 0.42 2.55
N GLY A 154 -11.13 0.98 2.38
CA GLY A 154 -10.11 1.09 3.41
C GLY A 154 -9.22 -0.14 3.61
N SER A 155 -9.60 -1.31 3.04
CA SER A 155 -8.78 -2.53 3.16
C SER A 155 -7.42 -2.39 2.47
N GLY A 156 -7.35 -1.68 1.34
CA GLY A 156 -6.10 -1.35 0.66
C GLY A 156 -5.20 -0.45 1.50
N ASP A 157 -5.78 0.56 2.16
CA ASP A 157 -5.04 1.48 3.03
C ASP A 157 -4.40 0.73 4.22
N VAL A 158 -5.14 -0.25 4.79
CA VAL A 158 -4.59 -1.13 5.84
C VAL A 158 -3.41 -1.93 5.32
N LEU A 159 -3.51 -2.53 4.12
CA LEU A 159 -2.41 -3.27 3.50
C LEU A 159 -1.18 -2.37 3.28
N ALA A 160 -1.37 -1.19 2.69
CA ALA A 160 -0.29 -0.23 2.47
C ALA A 160 0.37 0.19 3.80
N GLY A 161 -0.42 0.37 4.86
CA GLY A 161 0.06 0.63 6.21
C GLY A 161 0.89 -0.51 6.80
N ILE A 162 0.46 -1.78 6.63
CA ILE A 162 1.22 -2.96 7.09
C ILE A 162 2.58 -3.04 6.38
N ILE A 163 2.58 -2.91 5.05
CA ILE A 163 3.81 -2.95 4.25
C ILE A 163 4.78 -1.84 4.71
N SER A 164 4.27 -0.63 4.88
CA SER A 164 5.06 0.51 5.36
C SER A 164 5.63 0.28 6.76
N GLY A 165 4.85 -0.33 7.66
CA GLY A 165 5.29 -0.70 9.00
C GLY A 165 6.42 -1.73 9.01
N LEU A 166 6.39 -2.71 8.10
CA LEU A 166 7.45 -3.71 7.93
C LEU A 166 8.72 -3.07 7.33
N LEU A 167 8.59 -2.19 6.34
CA LEU A 167 9.70 -1.42 5.80
C LEU A 167 10.37 -0.53 6.87
N ALA A 168 9.58 0.08 7.76
CA ALA A 168 10.08 0.90 8.86
C ALA A 168 10.90 0.10 9.89
N GLN A 169 10.77 -1.22 9.89
CA GLN A 169 11.60 -2.15 10.64
C GLN A 169 12.80 -2.69 9.84
N HIS A 170 13.15 -2.01 8.73
CA HIS A 170 14.28 -2.33 7.85
C HIS A 170 14.18 -3.68 7.12
N MET A 171 12.96 -4.20 6.94
CA MET A 171 12.74 -5.34 6.06
C MET A 171 12.99 -4.92 4.59
N ASN A 172 13.55 -5.82 3.77
CA ASN A 172 13.72 -5.51 2.34
C ASN A 172 12.37 -5.35 1.63
N MET A 173 12.39 -4.70 0.47
CA MET A 173 11.18 -4.28 -0.24
C MET A 173 10.25 -5.45 -0.61
N PHE A 174 10.82 -6.53 -1.17
CA PHE A 174 10.05 -7.68 -1.61
C PHE A 174 9.47 -8.46 -0.43
N ASP A 175 10.27 -8.73 0.60
CA ASP A 175 9.83 -9.46 1.78
C ASP A 175 8.79 -8.65 2.58
N ALA A 176 8.96 -7.34 2.70
CA ALA A 176 7.96 -6.46 3.33
C ALA A 176 6.61 -6.50 2.59
N ALA A 177 6.65 -6.49 1.26
CA ALA A 177 5.45 -6.61 0.44
C ALA A 177 4.80 -7.99 0.58
N ALA A 178 5.56 -9.07 0.45
CA ALA A 178 5.06 -10.45 0.52
C ALA A 178 4.50 -10.78 1.91
N LEU A 179 5.25 -10.48 2.98
CA LEU A 179 4.80 -10.68 4.35
C LEU A 179 3.60 -9.79 4.69
N GLY A 180 3.62 -8.52 4.23
CA GLY A 180 2.52 -7.59 4.44
C GLY A 180 1.21 -8.09 3.84
N VAL A 181 1.25 -8.60 2.61
CA VAL A 181 0.09 -9.21 1.94
C VAL A 181 -0.39 -10.45 2.69
N HIS A 182 0.54 -11.31 3.13
CA HIS A 182 0.22 -12.52 3.89
C HIS A 182 -0.47 -12.19 5.23
N LEU A 183 0.11 -11.29 6.01
CA LEU A 183 -0.43 -10.88 7.32
C LEU A 183 -1.78 -10.18 7.19
N HIS A 184 -1.95 -9.31 6.18
CA HIS A 184 -3.22 -8.66 5.89
C HIS A 184 -4.31 -9.70 5.58
N GLY A 185 -4.01 -10.67 4.72
CA GLY A 185 -4.92 -11.76 4.40
C GLY A 185 -5.26 -12.60 5.63
N LEU A 186 -4.26 -13.00 6.41
CA LEU A 186 -4.44 -13.81 7.62
C LEU A 186 -5.25 -13.05 8.69
N ALA A 187 -5.04 -11.74 8.87
CA ALA A 187 -5.85 -10.91 9.75
C ALA A 187 -7.32 -10.87 9.30
N GLY A 188 -7.56 -10.76 7.99
CA GLY A 188 -8.91 -10.84 7.41
C GLY A 188 -9.56 -12.21 7.61
N ASP A 189 -8.80 -13.30 7.54
CA ASP A 189 -9.30 -14.65 7.80
C ASP A 189 -9.71 -14.83 9.27
N LEU A 190 -8.88 -14.34 10.19
CA LEU A 190 -9.20 -14.36 11.63
C LEU A 190 -10.42 -13.49 11.94
N ALA A 191 -10.47 -12.27 11.42
CA ALA A 191 -11.61 -11.37 11.61
C ALA A 191 -12.93 -11.98 11.09
N LYS A 192 -12.89 -12.62 9.91
CA LYS A 192 -14.07 -13.31 9.34
C LYS A 192 -14.58 -14.43 10.23
N ASN A 193 -13.69 -15.21 10.86
CA ASN A 193 -14.10 -16.31 11.74
C ASN A 193 -14.95 -15.82 12.91
N ASP A 194 -14.64 -14.63 13.44
CA ASP A 194 -15.34 -14.07 14.59
C ASP A 194 -16.54 -13.20 14.20
N LEU A 195 -16.44 -12.45 13.09
CA LEU A 195 -17.39 -11.40 12.69
C LEU A 195 -18.21 -11.71 11.44
N THR A 196 -17.98 -12.87 10.81
CA THR A 196 -18.48 -13.25 9.49
C THR A 196 -17.94 -12.35 8.34
N ALA A 197 -18.04 -12.82 7.09
CA ALA A 197 -17.57 -12.05 5.93
C ALA A 197 -18.34 -10.72 5.72
N TYR A 198 -19.56 -10.63 6.18
CA TYR A 198 -20.41 -9.45 6.05
C TYR A 198 -20.14 -8.38 7.11
N GLY A 199 -19.76 -8.81 8.32
CA GLY A 199 -19.55 -7.93 9.47
C GLY A 199 -18.17 -7.28 9.55
N VAL A 200 -17.15 -7.84 8.90
CA VAL A 200 -15.76 -7.31 8.98
C VAL A 200 -15.66 -5.92 8.34
N LEU A 201 -15.04 -4.99 9.04
CA LEU A 201 -14.64 -3.68 8.54
C LEU A 201 -13.11 -3.62 8.41
N ALA A 202 -12.57 -2.62 7.70
CA ALA A 202 -11.13 -2.39 7.60
C ALA A 202 -10.48 -2.17 8.98
N SER A 203 -11.15 -1.45 9.88
CA SER A 203 -10.71 -1.24 11.27
C SER A 203 -10.66 -2.55 12.07
N ASP A 204 -11.51 -3.53 11.78
CA ASP A 204 -11.41 -4.83 12.42
C ASP A 204 -10.17 -5.57 11.93
N THR A 205 -9.88 -5.52 10.61
CA THR A 205 -8.64 -6.11 10.09
C THR A 205 -7.42 -5.58 10.85
N ILE A 206 -7.35 -4.27 11.13
CA ILE A 206 -6.27 -3.68 11.95
C ILE A 206 -6.19 -4.33 13.32
N ARG A 207 -7.31 -4.54 14.01
CA ARG A 207 -7.36 -5.18 15.34
C ARG A 207 -6.86 -6.62 15.34
N TYR A 208 -6.99 -7.32 14.20
CA TYR A 208 -6.56 -8.70 14.06
C TYR A 208 -5.10 -8.87 13.59
N ILE A 209 -4.40 -7.79 13.20
CA ILE A 209 -2.98 -7.84 12.82
C ILE A 209 -2.10 -8.47 13.91
N PRO A 210 -2.19 -8.09 15.21
CA PRO A 210 -1.38 -8.71 16.26
C PRO A 210 -1.60 -10.23 16.39
N TYR A 211 -2.83 -10.68 16.19
CA TYR A 211 -3.16 -12.11 16.21
C TYR A 211 -2.64 -12.85 14.99
N ALA A 212 -2.66 -12.21 13.82
CA ALA A 212 -2.06 -12.75 12.60
C ALA A 212 -0.54 -12.89 12.75
N ILE A 213 0.14 -11.88 13.28
CA ILE A 213 1.59 -11.96 13.57
C ILE A 213 1.89 -13.08 14.57
N LYS A 214 1.14 -13.16 15.67
CA LYS A 214 1.30 -14.24 16.65
C LYS A 214 1.14 -15.62 16.00
N LYS A 215 0.11 -15.80 15.17
CA LYS A 215 -0.13 -17.08 14.48
C LYS A 215 0.98 -17.41 13.49
N TYR A 216 1.48 -16.42 12.74
CA TYR A 216 2.60 -16.58 11.81
C TYR A 216 3.86 -17.06 12.53
N LEU A 217 4.26 -16.40 13.61
CA LEU A 217 5.44 -16.77 14.42
C LEU A 217 5.33 -18.14 15.11
N MET A 218 4.12 -18.65 15.33
CA MET A 218 3.91 -19.97 15.92
C MET A 218 3.96 -21.12 14.89
N GLN A 219 3.92 -20.83 13.60
CA GLN A 219 4.02 -21.84 12.53
C GLN A 219 5.47 -22.22 12.23
N ASP A 220 6.43 -21.38 12.62
CA ASP A 220 7.87 -21.59 12.40
C ASP A 220 8.57 -22.30 13.60
N ASN A 221 7.80 -22.70 14.64
CA ASN A 221 8.26 -23.49 15.79
C ASN A 221 7.56 -24.84 15.81
#